data_7a9321e5a6f12412f5ddf30b4c4a0644
#
_entry.id   7a9321e5a6f12412f5ddf30b4c4a0644
#
_cell.length_a   1.000
_cell.length_b   1.000
_cell.length_c   1.000
_cell.angle_alpha   90.00
_cell.angle_beta   90.00
_cell.angle_gamma   90.00
#
_symmetry.space_group_name_H-M   'P 1'
#
loop_
_entity.id
_entity.type
_entity.pdbx_description
1 polymer ?
#
loop_
_entity_poly.entity_id
_entity_poly.type
_entity_poly.pdbx_seq_one_letter_code
_entity_poly.pdbx_strand_id
1 'polypeptide(L)'
;MSDKRRAIEGCLIGTAVGDALGLAGEGLSRRRQARLFPDLSRPHFLGRQGMVSDDTEHTCLVAQALIASAGELEALTRALAWRLRFWLLGGPAGIGWATLRATVKLWLGVPPDRSGVWSAGNGPAMRSALLGVCY
;
A
#
# COMPACT_ATOMS: atom_id res chain seq x y z
N MET A 1 -26.30 5.82 -4.10
CA MET A 1 -24.90 5.77 -3.63
C MET A 1 -24.15 6.86 -4.38
N SER A 2 -23.45 7.78 -3.71
CA SER A 2 -22.77 8.89 -4.39
C SER A 2 -21.62 8.34 -5.28
N ASP A 3 -21.31 9.05 -6.38
CA ASP A 3 -20.21 8.67 -7.29
C ASP A 3 -18.87 8.57 -6.54
N LYS A 4 -18.64 9.48 -5.59
CA LYS A 4 -17.44 9.47 -4.74
C LYS A 4 -17.31 8.17 -3.92
N ARG A 5 -18.42 7.67 -3.35
CA ARG A 5 -18.41 6.40 -2.62
C ARG A 5 -18.02 5.23 -3.52
N ARG A 6 -18.61 5.15 -4.71
CA ARG A 6 -18.25 4.11 -5.70
C ARG A 6 -16.79 4.20 -6.12
N ALA A 7 -16.26 5.40 -6.28
CA ALA A 7 -14.87 5.61 -6.63
C ALA A 7 -13.91 5.16 -5.50
N ILE A 8 -14.24 5.42 -4.24
CA ILE A 8 -13.46 4.96 -3.08
C ILE A 8 -13.49 3.43 -2.98
N GLU A 9 -14.68 2.82 -3.07
CA GLU A 9 -14.85 1.36 -3.04
C GLU A 9 -14.10 0.71 -4.22
N GLY A 10 -14.21 1.29 -5.42
CA GLY A 10 -13.50 0.83 -6.61
C GLY A 10 -11.98 0.94 -6.48
N CYS A 11 -11.47 2.00 -5.87
CA CYS A 11 -10.05 2.17 -5.60
C CYS A 11 -9.53 1.10 -4.64
N LEU A 12 -10.20 0.87 -3.52
CA LEU A 12 -9.79 -0.13 -2.52
C LEU A 12 -9.84 -1.56 -3.09
N ILE A 13 -10.94 -1.92 -3.72
CA ILE A 13 -11.11 -3.26 -4.31
C ILE A 13 -10.14 -3.43 -5.50
N GLY A 14 -10.01 -2.41 -6.34
CA GLY A 14 -9.10 -2.45 -7.49
C GLY A 14 -7.65 -2.62 -7.07
N THR A 15 -7.21 -1.94 -6.01
CA THR A 15 -5.88 -2.13 -5.44
C THR A 15 -5.70 -3.57 -4.96
N ALA A 16 -6.64 -4.11 -4.18
CA ALA A 16 -6.53 -5.48 -3.66
C ALA A 16 -6.53 -6.54 -4.77
N VAL A 17 -7.34 -6.35 -5.81
CA VAL A 17 -7.36 -7.26 -6.97
C VAL A 17 -6.06 -7.16 -7.76
N GLY A 18 -5.59 -5.95 -8.05
CA GLY A 18 -4.35 -5.72 -8.78
C GLY A 18 -3.14 -6.29 -8.06
N ASP A 19 -3.05 -6.07 -6.76
CA ASP A 19 -2.02 -6.61 -5.87
C ASP A 19 -2.06 -8.15 -5.87
N ALA A 20 -3.21 -8.76 -5.63
CA ALA A 20 -3.36 -10.23 -5.61
C ALA A 20 -3.02 -10.89 -6.96
N LEU A 21 -3.27 -10.21 -8.07
CA LEU A 21 -2.89 -10.69 -9.41
C LEU A 21 -1.41 -10.49 -9.70
N GLY A 22 -0.84 -9.38 -9.25
CA GLY A 22 0.54 -8.98 -9.52
C GLY A 22 1.58 -9.68 -8.65
N LEU A 23 1.23 -9.99 -7.40
CA LEU A 23 2.14 -10.46 -6.35
C LEU A 23 3.04 -11.63 -6.76
N ALA A 24 2.49 -12.63 -7.46
CA ALA A 24 3.26 -13.78 -7.92
C ALA A 24 4.35 -13.43 -8.97
N GLY A 25 4.19 -12.29 -9.64
CA GLY A 25 5.12 -11.76 -10.64
C GLY A 25 6.13 -10.76 -10.11
N GLU A 26 6.03 -10.36 -8.85
CA GLU A 26 6.92 -9.35 -8.27
C GLU A 26 8.41 -9.74 -8.35
N GLY A 27 9.24 -8.77 -8.67
CA GLY A 27 10.69 -8.98 -8.80
C GLY A 27 11.12 -9.84 -10.00
N LEU A 28 10.19 -10.32 -10.83
CA LEU A 28 10.51 -11.09 -12.01
C LEU A 28 10.71 -10.20 -13.23
N SER A 29 11.65 -10.60 -14.11
CA SER A 29 11.74 -9.99 -15.44
C SER A 29 10.48 -10.31 -16.26
N ARG A 30 10.10 -9.43 -17.20
CA ARG A 30 8.95 -9.64 -18.11
C ARG A 30 8.97 -11.00 -18.79
N ARG A 31 10.15 -11.47 -19.25
CA ARG A 31 10.32 -12.79 -19.88
C ARG A 31 9.99 -13.93 -18.92
N ARG A 32 10.46 -13.82 -17.67
CA ARG A 32 10.25 -14.84 -16.65
C ARG A 32 8.79 -14.86 -16.21
N GLN A 33 8.19 -13.69 -16.02
CA GLN A 33 6.77 -13.56 -15.68
C GLN A 33 5.87 -14.17 -16.76
N ALA A 34 6.08 -13.81 -18.04
CA ALA A 34 5.29 -14.38 -19.15
C ALA A 34 5.45 -15.90 -19.31
N ARG A 35 6.60 -16.45 -18.92
CA ARG A 35 6.83 -17.92 -18.96
C ARG A 35 6.17 -18.65 -17.80
N LEU A 36 6.23 -18.08 -16.58
CA LEU A 36 5.72 -18.73 -15.36
C LEU A 36 4.23 -18.47 -15.16
N PHE A 37 3.76 -17.29 -15.54
CA PHE A 37 2.40 -16.81 -15.32
C PHE A 37 1.82 -16.22 -16.61
N PRO A 38 1.54 -17.08 -17.63
CA PRO A 38 1.05 -16.62 -18.93
C PRO A 38 -0.38 -16.04 -18.84
N ASP A 39 -1.15 -16.43 -17.83
CA ASP A 39 -2.50 -15.96 -17.58
C ASP A 39 -2.54 -15.16 -16.26
N LEU A 40 -2.62 -13.82 -16.40
CA LEU A 40 -2.74 -12.90 -15.28
C LEU A 40 -4.20 -12.56 -14.91
N SER A 41 -5.18 -13.25 -15.49
CA SER A 41 -6.60 -13.01 -15.16
C SER A 41 -7.02 -13.62 -13.82
N ARG A 42 -6.13 -14.35 -13.17
CA ARG A 42 -6.37 -15.03 -11.88
C ARG A 42 -5.13 -15.02 -11.00
N PRO A 43 -5.30 -15.08 -9.68
CA PRO A 43 -4.16 -15.17 -8.76
C PRO A 43 -3.37 -16.46 -8.97
N HIS A 44 -2.05 -16.37 -8.80
CA HIS A 44 -1.12 -17.51 -8.92
C HIS A 44 -0.40 -17.84 -7.62
N PHE A 45 -0.66 -17.08 -6.56
CA PHE A 45 -0.04 -17.30 -5.26
C PHE A 45 -0.82 -18.38 -4.46
N LEU A 46 -0.14 -19.19 -3.65
CA LEU A 46 -0.72 -20.24 -2.81
C LEU A 46 -1.75 -21.15 -3.54
N GLY A 47 -1.38 -21.69 -4.67
CA GLY A 47 -2.20 -22.68 -5.36
C GLY A 47 -3.52 -22.14 -5.92
N ARG A 48 -3.55 -20.91 -6.44
CA ARG A 48 -4.72 -20.21 -7.02
C ARG A 48 -5.56 -19.41 -6.01
N GLN A 49 -5.16 -19.36 -4.76
CA GLN A 49 -5.71 -18.39 -3.82
C GLN A 49 -4.96 -17.06 -4.00
N GLY A 50 -5.67 -15.95 -3.98
CA GLY A 50 -5.06 -14.63 -3.97
C GLY A 50 -4.53 -14.30 -2.59
N MET A 51 -3.38 -13.63 -2.53
CA MET A 51 -2.87 -12.98 -1.32
C MET A 51 -2.60 -11.53 -1.67
N VAL A 52 -2.83 -10.64 -0.75
CA VAL A 52 -2.47 -9.22 -0.88
C VAL A 52 -1.15 -8.94 -0.16
N SER A 53 -0.49 -7.87 -0.55
CA SER A 53 0.79 -7.43 0.01
C SER A 53 0.68 -6.08 0.72
N ASP A 54 1.83 -5.45 0.92
CA ASP A 54 1.93 -4.11 1.49
C ASP A 54 1.22 -3.03 0.65
N ASP A 55 1.02 -3.22 -0.65
CA ASP A 55 0.28 -2.30 -1.51
C ASP A 55 -1.18 -2.14 -1.02
N THR A 56 -1.87 -3.24 -0.79
CA THR A 56 -3.25 -3.23 -0.26
C THR A 56 -3.29 -2.78 1.20
N GLU A 57 -2.37 -3.29 2.02
CA GLU A 57 -2.31 -2.94 3.44
C GLU A 57 -2.10 -1.45 3.64
N HIS A 58 -1.16 -0.83 2.90
CA HIS A 58 -0.91 0.60 2.97
C HIS A 58 -2.09 1.44 2.47
N THR A 59 -2.77 0.99 1.41
CA THR A 59 -3.99 1.66 0.94
C THR A 59 -5.08 1.64 2.02
N CYS A 60 -5.24 0.53 2.73
CA CYS A 60 -6.15 0.43 3.87
C CYS A 60 -5.72 1.32 5.05
N LEU A 61 -4.41 1.42 5.34
CA LEU A 61 -3.90 2.32 6.38
C LEU A 61 -4.19 3.79 6.06
N VAL A 62 -4.07 4.19 4.78
CA VAL A 62 -4.45 5.54 4.32
C VAL A 62 -5.95 5.77 4.48
N ALA A 63 -6.79 4.80 4.09
CA ALA A 63 -8.25 4.91 4.29
C ALA A 63 -8.61 5.12 5.76
N GLN A 64 -8.04 4.33 6.65
CA GLN A 64 -8.25 4.45 8.09
C GLN A 64 -7.74 5.79 8.65
N ALA A 65 -6.60 6.28 8.14
CA ALA A 65 -6.06 7.56 8.54
C ALA A 65 -6.93 8.73 8.08
N LEU A 66 -7.47 8.67 6.85
CA LEU A 66 -8.43 9.64 6.31
C LEU A 66 -9.71 9.71 7.15
N ILE A 67 -10.26 8.55 7.54
CA ILE A 67 -11.44 8.50 8.42
C ILE A 67 -11.12 9.13 9.77
N ALA A 68 -9.99 8.78 10.38
CA ALA A 68 -9.60 9.25 11.71
C ALA A 68 -9.26 10.76 11.75
N SER A 69 -8.82 11.32 10.63
CA SER A 69 -8.45 12.75 10.52
C SER A 69 -9.58 13.64 10.01
N ALA A 70 -10.71 13.07 9.60
CA ALA A 70 -11.76 13.77 8.86
C ALA A 70 -11.20 14.57 7.65
N GLY A 71 -10.07 14.12 7.08
CA GLY A 71 -9.39 14.78 5.95
C GLY A 71 -8.48 15.96 6.32
N GLU A 72 -8.31 16.28 7.61
CA GLU A 72 -7.40 17.33 8.05
C GLU A 72 -5.94 16.86 7.90
N LEU A 73 -5.10 17.63 7.19
CA LEU A 73 -3.79 17.21 6.71
C LEU A 73 -2.80 16.83 7.83
N GLU A 74 -2.71 17.64 8.88
CA GLU A 74 -1.78 17.35 9.96
C GLU A 74 -2.23 16.12 10.78
N ALA A 75 -3.54 16.00 11.03
CA ALA A 75 -4.12 14.84 11.69
C ALA A 75 -3.96 13.58 10.84
N LEU A 76 -4.15 13.67 9.51
CA LEU A 76 -3.90 12.58 8.57
C LEU A 76 -2.45 12.09 8.66
N THR A 77 -1.50 13.02 8.60
CA THR A 77 -0.08 12.71 8.64
C THR A 77 0.30 12.01 9.95
N ARG A 78 -0.19 12.51 11.09
CA ARG A 78 0.02 11.87 12.41
C ARG A 78 -0.64 10.50 12.49
N ALA A 79 -1.89 10.40 12.03
CA ALA A 79 -2.66 9.16 12.06
C ALA A 79 -2.02 8.06 11.17
N LEU A 80 -1.52 8.43 9.99
CA LEU A 80 -0.81 7.50 9.10
C LEU A 80 0.53 7.06 9.70
N ALA A 81 1.32 8.00 10.22
CA ALA A 81 2.59 7.69 10.87
C ALA A 81 2.43 6.73 12.04
N TRP A 82 1.38 6.92 12.84
CA TRP A 82 1.04 6.01 13.94
C TRP A 82 0.73 4.60 13.44
N ARG A 83 -0.13 4.48 12.42
CA ARG A 83 -0.50 3.19 11.83
C ARG A 83 0.69 2.46 11.22
N LEU A 84 1.57 3.17 10.53
CA LEU A 84 2.78 2.58 9.94
C LEU A 84 3.72 1.99 11.00
N ARG A 85 3.84 2.62 12.18
CA ARG A 85 4.62 2.05 13.29
C ARG A 85 4.08 0.66 13.69
N PHE A 86 2.78 0.56 13.94
CA PHE A 86 2.17 -0.72 14.39
C PHE A 86 2.14 -1.75 13.25
N TRP A 87 1.92 -1.32 12.03
CA TRP A 87 1.99 -2.19 10.87
C TRP A 87 3.36 -2.89 10.76
N LEU A 88 4.45 -2.18 11.01
CA LEU A 88 5.79 -2.76 11.01
C LEU A 88 5.94 -3.87 12.05
N LEU A 89 5.32 -3.74 13.23
CA LEU A 89 5.36 -4.77 14.28
C LEU A 89 4.65 -6.06 13.87
N GLY A 90 3.71 -6.00 12.93
CA GLY A 90 3.04 -7.17 12.37
C GLY A 90 3.94 -8.05 11.50
N GLY A 91 5.17 -7.62 11.19
CA GLY A 91 6.11 -8.35 10.35
C GLY A 91 5.62 -8.52 8.90
N PRO A 92 5.18 -7.43 8.23
CA PRO A 92 4.58 -7.54 6.91
C PRO A 92 5.56 -8.13 5.88
N ALA A 93 5.03 -8.98 5.01
CA ALA A 93 5.79 -9.55 3.90
C ALA A 93 5.99 -8.50 2.80
N GLY A 94 7.11 -8.54 2.10
CA GLY A 94 7.37 -7.68 0.93
C GLY A 94 7.77 -6.25 1.25
N ILE A 95 8.11 -5.94 2.49
CA ILE A 95 8.45 -4.58 2.92
C ILE A 95 9.57 -3.97 2.06
N GLY A 96 9.28 -2.86 1.40
CA GLY A 96 10.27 -2.08 0.67
C GLY A 96 11.31 -1.47 1.63
N TRP A 97 12.59 -1.52 1.25
CA TRP A 97 13.69 -1.02 2.08
C TRP A 97 13.53 0.46 2.50
N ALA A 98 12.97 1.28 1.62
CA ALA A 98 12.68 2.68 1.92
C ALA A 98 11.57 2.83 2.98
N THR A 99 10.51 2.04 2.87
CA THR A 99 9.40 2.00 3.84
C THR A 99 9.91 1.55 5.21
N LEU A 100 10.71 0.50 5.27
CA LEU A 100 11.32 0.03 6.51
C LEU A 100 12.13 1.13 7.18
N ARG A 101 13.05 1.78 6.46
CA ARG A 101 13.88 2.86 7.00
C ARG A 101 13.04 4.06 7.47
N ALA A 102 12.03 4.45 6.71
CA ALA A 102 11.13 5.54 7.10
C ALA A 102 10.36 5.21 8.38
N THR A 103 9.85 3.98 8.48
CA THR A 103 9.08 3.54 9.66
C THR A 103 9.97 3.39 10.91
N VAL A 104 11.20 2.91 10.75
CA VAL A 104 12.18 2.90 11.86
C VAL A 104 12.47 4.32 12.34
N LYS A 105 12.64 5.30 11.45
CA LYS A 105 12.78 6.71 11.83
C LYS A 105 11.58 7.20 12.66
N LEU A 106 10.35 6.83 12.27
CA LEU A 106 9.15 7.15 13.05
C LEU A 106 9.19 6.56 14.45
N TRP A 107 9.70 5.33 14.63
CA TRP A 107 9.89 4.70 15.93
C TRP A 107 10.97 5.41 16.78
N LEU A 108 11.99 5.95 16.15
CA LEU A 108 13.04 6.74 16.80
C LEU A 108 12.60 8.18 17.13
N GLY A 109 11.32 8.52 16.92
CA GLY A 109 10.77 9.84 17.24
C GLY A 109 11.01 10.90 16.17
N VAL A 110 11.51 10.54 14.98
CA VAL A 110 11.64 11.49 13.87
C VAL A 110 10.24 11.90 13.41
N PRO A 111 9.96 13.20 13.27
CA PRO A 111 8.67 13.70 12.81
C PRO A 111 8.27 13.13 11.45
N PRO A 112 6.98 12.94 11.16
CA PRO A 112 6.51 12.34 9.91
C PRO A 112 7.00 13.04 8.64
N ASP A 113 7.06 14.38 8.66
CA ASP A 113 7.55 15.22 7.56
C ASP A 113 9.05 15.01 7.24
N ARG A 114 9.83 14.48 8.20
CA ARG A 114 11.27 14.22 8.07
C ARG A 114 11.61 12.73 8.07
N SER A 115 10.63 11.86 8.25
CA SER A 115 10.86 10.41 8.29
C SER A 115 11.14 9.81 6.92
N GLY A 116 10.70 10.45 5.85
CA GLY A 116 10.91 10.01 4.47
C GLY A 116 12.38 9.75 4.15
N VAL A 117 12.61 8.88 3.16
CA VAL A 117 13.93 8.60 2.61
C VAL A 117 13.87 8.74 1.10
N TRP A 118 14.98 9.19 0.51
CA TRP A 118 15.12 9.24 -0.94
C TRP A 118 15.13 7.82 -1.51
N SER A 119 14.21 7.54 -2.44
CA SER A 119 14.06 6.21 -3.04
C SER A 119 13.33 6.31 -4.37
N ALA A 120 13.69 5.44 -5.31
CA ALA A 120 12.95 5.23 -6.56
C ALA A 120 11.84 4.17 -6.43
N GLY A 121 11.57 3.67 -5.22
CA GLY A 121 10.51 2.69 -4.97
C GLY A 121 9.10 3.27 -5.10
N ASN A 122 8.12 2.39 -5.33
CA ASN A 122 6.71 2.74 -5.53
C ASN A 122 5.92 3.06 -4.25
N GLY A 123 6.53 2.98 -3.08
CA GLY A 123 5.87 3.19 -1.79
C GLY A 123 4.95 4.40 -1.69
N PRO A 124 5.32 5.61 -2.17
CA PRO A 124 4.41 6.73 -2.25
C PRO A 124 3.27 6.54 -3.26
N ALA A 125 3.54 5.92 -4.41
CA ALA A 125 2.57 5.74 -5.48
C ALA A 125 1.40 4.84 -5.05
N MET A 126 1.68 3.71 -4.39
CA MET A 126 0.65 2.78 -3.90
C MET A 126 -0.33 3.41 -2.91
N ARG A 127 0.08 4.47 -2.22
CA ARG A 127 -0.76 5.20 -1.24
C ARG A 127 -1.52 6.38 -1.83
N SER A 128 -1.08 6.89 -2.97
CA SER A 128 -1.60 8.14 -3.53
C SER A 128 -2.95 8.00 -4.22
N ALA A 129 -3.27 6.83 -4.78
CA ALA A 129 -4.51 6.62 -5.53
C ALA A 129 -5.76 6.98 -4.71
N LEU A 130 -5.83 6.52 -3.47
CA LEU A 130 -6.96 6.81 -2.60
C LEU A 130 -7.03 8.29 -2.20
N LEU A 131 -5.90 8.95 -2.00
CA LEU A 131 -5.86 10.40 -1.76
C LEU A 131 -6.44 11.16 -2.94
N GLY A 132 -6.05 10.82 -4.19
CA GLY A 132 -6.58 11.44 -5.39
C GLY A 132 -8.08 11.21 -5.63
N VAL A 133 -8.67 10.17 -5.05
CA VAL A 133 -10.11 9.93 -5.08
C VAL A 133 -10.84 10.74 -3.99
N CYS A 134 -10.19 11.02 -2.86
CA CYS A 134 -10.80 11.72 -1.73
C CYS A 134 -10.74 13.25 -1.86
N TYR A 135 -9.73 13.79 -2.50
CA TYR A 135 -9.49 15.22 -2.71
C TYR A 135 -9.67 15.62 -4.19
#